data_b2292fb8c9f5d1f66edea4290f0a7003
#
_entry.id   b2292fb8c9f5d1f66edea4290f0a7003
#
_cell.length_a   1.000
_cell.length_b   1.000
_cell.length_c   1.000
_cell.angle_alpha   90.00
_cell.angle_beta   90.00
_cell.angle_gamma   90.00
#
_symmetry.space_group_name_H-M   'P 1'
#
loop_
_entity.id
_entity.type
_entity.pdbx_description
1 polymer ?
#
loop_
_entity_poly.entity_id
_entity_poly.type
_entity_poly.pdbx_seq_one_letter_code
_entity_poly.pdbx_strand_id
1 'polypeptide(L)'
;MKKILVIGESAQDVFVYCHAERLAPDLPIPVLNVIEQKENPGMAMNVERNIKSIVSSCDIVTNLNWKKVTKTRYMHHASNHAFLRVDADHHIPRSQVRKIPLSKYSVVAISDYNKGFLTEEDIRYICEHHDCVFLDTKKILGNFAAKAKYIKINNFEYERSKDYIDQELMQKIIVTKGGNGALFRGAMYPVRRFEVKDTSGAGDSFFAALVVKYAETKDIAKSIKFANLCASNTVQHRGVSVIEQP
;
A
#
# COMPACT_ATOMS: atom_id res chain seq x y z
N MET A 1 19.59 -12.34 7.44
CA MET A 1 19.06 -10.94 7.41
C MET A 1 18.17 -10.74 8.63
N LYS A 2 18.26 -9.61 9.37
CA LYS A 2 17.30 -9.33 10.45
C LYS A 2 15.90 -9.18 9.85
N LYS A 3 14.87 -9.54 10.60
CA LYS A 3 13.46 -9.59 10.20
C LYS A 3 12.88 -8.20 9.88
N ILE A 4 11.95 -8.11 8.94
CA ILE A 4 11.16 -6.91 8.64
C ILE A 4 9.85 -6.98 9.43
N LEU A 5 9.37 -5.83 9.94
CA LEU A 5 8.07 -5.72 10.57
C LEU A 5 7.17 -4.80 9.74
N VAL A 6 5.97 -5.27 9.42
CA VAL A 6 4.88 -4.43 8.88
C VAL A 6 3.94 -4.06 10.03
N ILE A 7 3.56 -2.79 10.12
CA ILE A 7 2.57 -2.29 11.08
C ILE A 7 1.51 -1.49 10.31
N GLY A 8 0.25 -1.84 10.45
CA GLY A 8 -0.83 -1.08 9.81
C GLY A 8 -2.14 -1.84 9.79
N GLU A 9 -3.20 -1.16 9.40
CA GLU A 9 -4.49 -1.78 9.24
C GLU A 9 -4.60 -2.61 7.96
N SER A 10 -5.37 -3.69 8.08
CA SER A 10 -5.67 -4.60 6.98
C SER A 10 -7.16 -4.69 6.72
N ALA A 11 -7.50 -5.04 5.50
CA ALA A 11 -8.86 -5.26 5.04
C ALA A 11 -8.92 -6.47 4.10
N GLN A 12 -10.11 -6.94 3.79
CA GLN A 12 -10.35 -7.93 2.76
C GLN A 12 -10.75 -7.23 1.47
N ASP A 13 -9.93 -7.33 0.43
CA ASP A 13 -10.27 -6.91 -0.94
C ASP A 13 -11.07 -8.04 -1.61
N VAL A 14 -12.30 -7.73 -2.03
CA VAL A 14 -13.21 -8.67 -2.70
C VAL A 14 -13.45 -8.19 -4.12
N PHE A 15 -13.20 -9.06 -5.09
CA PHE A 15 -13.46 -8.82 -6.51
C PHE A 15 -14.59 -9.73 -6.97
N VAL A 16 -15.72 -9.14 -7.31
CA VAL A 16 -16.90 -9.83 -7.81
C VAL A 16 -16.98 -9.58 -9.32
N TYR A 17 -16.63 -10.61 -10.10
CA TYR A 17 -16.65 -10.51 -11.56
C TYR A 17 -18.03 -10.86 -12.09
N CYS A 18 -18.60 -9.96 -12.92
CA CYS A 18 -19.97 -10.01 -13.38
C CYS A 18 -20.07 -9.80 -14.89
N HIS A 19 -21.18 -10.26 -15.47
CA HIS A 19 -21.74 -9.71 -16.72
C HIS A 19 -22.86 -8.73 -16.41
N ALA A 20 -23.03 -7.72 -17.28
CA ALA A 20 -24.13 -6.75 -17.22
C ALA A 20 -24.73 -6.61 -18.61
N GLU A 21 -25.73 -7.45 -18.92
CA GLU A 21 -26.30 -7.56 -20.27
C GLU A 21 -27.60 -6.74 -20.43
N ARG A 22 -28.21 -6.31 -19.31
CA ARG A 22 -29.46 -5.57 -19.32
C ARG A 22 -29.57 -4.58 -18.16
N LEU A 23 -30.46 -3.61 -18.32
CA LEU A 23 -30.90 -2.77 -17.21
C LEU A 23 -32.08 -3.43 -16.47
N ALA A 24 -32.28 -3.03 -15.22
CA ALA A 24 -33.51 -3.38 -14.50
C ALA A 24 -34.71 -2.76 -15.14
N PRO A 25 -35.90 -3.43 -15.15
CA PRO A 25 -37.08 -2.94 -15.84
C PRO A 25 -37.73 -1.69 -15.19
N ASP A 26 -37.48 -1.50 -13.92
CA ASP A 26 -38.04 -0.45 -13.05
C ASP A 26 -37.08 0.72 -12.79
N LEU A 27 -35.79 0.53 -12.98
CA LEU A 27 -34.77 1.53 -12.71
C LEU A 27 -33.62 1.47 -13.74
N PRO A 28 -33.00 2.60 -14.11
CA PRO A 28 -31.89 2.64 -15.08
C PRO A 28 -30.57 2.18 -14.47
N ILE A 29 -30.54 1.01 -13.82
CA ILE A 29 -29.38 0.41 -13.20
C ILE A 29 -29.02 -0.91 -13.90
N PRO A 30 -27.71 -1.26 -14.04
CA PRO A 30 -27.31 -2.54 -14.60
C PRO A 30 -27.67 -3.70 -13.67
N VAL A 31 -28.18 -4.79 -14.27
CA VAL A 31 -28.34 -6.07 -13.56
C VAL A 31 -27.05 -6.85 -13.68
N LEU A 32 -26.39 -7.07 -12.56
CA LEU A 32 -25.11 -7.77 -12.50
C LEU A 32 -25.32 -9.27 -12.25
N ASN A 33 -24.96 -10.09 -13.23
CA ASN A 33 -24.92 -11.53 -13.10
C ASN A 33 -23.52 -11.97 -12.66
N VAL A 34 -23.40 -12.43 -11.40
CA VAL A 34 -22.11 -12.83 -10.80
C VAL A 34 -21.62 -14.14 -11.41
N ILE A 35 -20.34 -14.16 -11.83
CA ILE A 35 -19.66 -15.32 -12.42
C ILE A 35 -18.70 -15.94 -11.41
N GLU A 36 -17.83 -15.12 -10.81
CA GLU A 36 -16.85 -15.56 -9.83
C GLU A 36 -16.59 -14.47 -8.78
N GLN A 37 -16.12 -14.89 -7.62
CA GLN A 37 -15.63 -13.98 -6.58
C GLN A 37 -14.22 -14.40 -6.18
N LYS A 38 -13.33 -13.40 -6.03
CA LYS A 38 -11.98 -13.59 -5.53
C LYS A 38 -11.74 -12.68 -4.33
N GLU A 39 -11.07 -13.21 -3.33
CA GLU A 39 -10.77 -12.51 -2.09
C GLU A 39 -9.28 -12.49 -1.84
N ASN A 40 -8.76 -11.32 -1.47
CA ASN A 40 -7.36 -11.14 -1.15
C ASN A 40 -7.20 -10.31 0.12
N PRO A 41 -6.20 -10.63 0.96
CA PRO A 41 -5.77 -9.72 2.00
C PRO A 41 -5.26 -8.42 1.39
N GLY A 42 -5.83 -7.29 1.83
CA GLY A 42 -5.49 -5.94 1.35
C GLY A 42 -4.75 -5.11 2.39
N MET A 43 -4.34 -3.89 1.98
CA MET A 43 -3.68 -2.90 2.83
C MET A 43 -2.36 -3.44 3.43
N ALA A 44 -2.12 -3.35 4.75
CA ALA A 44 -0.88 -3.81 5.39
C ALA A 44 -0.60 -5.30 5.15
N MET A 45 -1.63 -6.17 5.10
CA MET A 45 -1.43 -7.58 4.74
C MET A 45 -0.99 -7.77 3.29
N ASN A 46 -1.41 -6.91 2.36
CA ASN A 46 -0.90 -6.96 1.00
C ASN A 46 0.58 -6.56 0.94
N VAL A 47 1.00 -5.56 1.72
CA VAL A 47 2.43 -5.20 1.86
C VAL A 47 3.22 -6.39 2.42
N GLU A 48 2.72 -7.03 3.48
CA GLU A 48 3.38 -8.19 4.09
C GLU A 48 3.50 -9.37 3.11
N ARG A 49 2.44 -9.70 2.36
CA ARG A 49 2.47 -10.74 1.32
C ARG A 49 3.49 -10.45 0.23
N ASN A 50 3.57 -9.20 -0.23
CA ASN A 50 4.56 -8.77 -1.21
C ASN A 50 6.00 -8.82 -0.64
N ILE A 51 6.21 -8.48 0.63
CA ILE A 51 7.52 -8.67 1.27
C ILE A 51 7.87 -10.16 1.32
N LYS A 52 6.93 -11.02 1.72
CA LYS A 52 7.14 -12.47 1.83
C LYS A 52 7.38 -13.16 0.50
N SER A 53 6.91 -12.62 -0.62
CA SER A 53 7.22 -13.16 -1.94
C SER A 53 8.68 -12.94 -2.36
N ILE A 54 9.36 -11.95 -1.74
CA ILE A 54 10.78 -11.66 -1.99
C ILE A 54 11.68 -12.25 -0.91
N VAL A 55 11.29 -12.12 0.37
CA VAL A 55 12.07 -12.57 1.55
C VAL A 55 11.16 -13.25 2.56
N SER A 56 11.57 -14.41 3.08
CA SER A 56 10.72 -15.21 4.00
C SER A 56 10.54 -14.60 5.39
N SER A 57 11.40 -13.67 5.81
CA SER A 57 11.46 -13.19 7.19
C SER A 57 10.74 -11.85 7.37
N CYS A 58 9.39 -11.90 7.50
CA CYS A 58 8.53 -10.75 7.73
C CYS A 58 7.46 -11.08 8.77
N ASP A 59 7.24 -10.18 9.73
CA ASP A 59 6.12 -10.20 10.68
C ASP A 59 5.15 -9.06 10.38
N ILE A 60 3.91 -9.21 10.86
CA ILE A 60 2.89 -8.16 10.77
C ILE A 60 2.21 -7.92 12.12
N VAL A 61 1.94 -6.66 12.41
CA VAL A 61 1.03 -6.21 13.46
C VAL A 61 -0.13 -5.48 12.80
N THR A 62 -1.31 -6.07 12.85
CA THR A 62 -2.52 -5.55 12.19
C THR A 62 -3.78 -5.81 13.03
N ASN A 63 -4.92 -5.26 12.62
CA ASN A 63 -6.20 -5.46 13.28
C ASN A 63 -6.71 -6.90 13.11
N LEU A 64 -7.16 -7.52 14.20
CA LEU A 64 -7.65 -8.90 14.18
C LEU A 64 -8.95 -9.07 13.38
N ASN A 65 -9.74 -8.01 13.27
CA ASN A 65 -11.03 -8.03 12.57
C ASN A 65 -10.92 -7.68 11.05
N TRP A 66 -9.73 -7.80 10.45
CA TRP A 66 -9.48 -7.38 9.06
C TRP A 66 -10.43 -8.01 8.03
N LYS A 67 -10.92 -9.24 8.25
CA LYS A 67 -11.90 -9.89 7.38
C LYS A 67 -13.28 -9.23 7.37
N LYS A 68 -13.61 -8.47 8.41
CA LYS A 68 -14.87 -7.72 8.49
C LYS A 68 -14.77 -6.36 7.79
N VAL A 69 -13.55 -5.82 7.62
CA VAL A 69 -13.31 -4.58 6.89
C VAL A 69 -13.16 -4.93 5.41
N THR A 70 -14.22 -4.79 4.62
CA THR A 70 -14.21 -5.24 3.24
C THR A 70 -14.21 -4.09 2.24
N LYS A 71 -13.55 -4.31 1.11
CA LYS A 71 -13.55 -3.43 -0.07
C LYS A 71 -13.96 -4.25 -1.28
N THR A 72 -15.26 -4.23 -1.59
CA THR A 72 -15.84 -5.05 -2.65
C THR A 72 -15.90 -4.26 -3.95
N ARG A 73 -15.27 -4.77 -5.00
CA ARG A 73 -15.31 -4.23 -6.36
C ARG A 73 -16.11 -5.14 -7.25
N TYR A 74 -17.16 -4.59 -7.87
CA TYR A 74 -17.92 -5.28 -8.89
C TYR A 74 -17.32 -4.95 -10.25
N MET A 75 -16.77 -5.98 -10.91
CA MET A 75 -15.96 -5.85 -12.12
C MET A 75 -16.63 -6.53 -13.30
N HIS A 76 -16.55 -5.91 -14.47
CA HIS A 76 -16.96 -6.59 -15.71
C HIS A 76 -15.95 -7.69 -16.05
N HIS A 77 -16.44 -8.94 -16.18
CA HIS A 77 -15.58 -10.12 -16.30
C HIS A 77 -14.62 -10.06 -17.51
N ALA A 78 -15.11 -9.63 -18.67
CA ALA A 78 -14.30 -9.62 -19.89
C ALA A 78 -13.32 -8.43 -19.95
N SER A 79 -13.81 -7.21 -19.68
CA SER A 79 -13.03 -5.96 -19.86
C SER A 79 -12.28 -5.50 -18.61
N ASN A 80 -12.50 -6.13 -17.46
CA ASN A 80 -11.97 -5.71 -16.15
C ASN A 80 -12.36 -4.26 -15.76
N HIS A 81 -13.44 -3.72 -16.34
CA HIS A 81 -13.97 -2.40 -15.98
C HIS A 81 -14.74 -2.49 -14.67
N ALA A 82 -14.51 -1.55 -13.75
CA ALA A 82 -15.24 -1.51 -12.50
C ALA A 82 -16.62 -0.85 -12.69
N PHE A 83 -17.69 -1.53 -12.29
CA PHE A 83 -19.04 -0.97 -12.22
C PHE A 83 -19.21 -0.08 -10.99
N LEU A 84 -18.81 -0.59 -9.84
CA LEU A 84 -18.89 0.13 -8.56
C LEU A 84 -17.95 -0.51 -7.53
N ARG A 85 -17.71 0.25 -6.46
CA ARG A 85 -17.02 -0.26 -5.27
C ARG A 85 -17.89 0.00 -4.04
N VAL A 86 -17.98 -1.00 -3.16
CA VAL A 86 -18.66 -0.92 -1.88
C VAL A 86 -17.63 -1.15 -0.77
N ASP A 87 -17.48 -0.18 0.11
CA ASP A 87 -16.61 -0.29 1.29
C ASP A 87 -17.49 -0.54 2.52
N ALA A 88 -17.29 -1.67 3.21
CA ALA A 88 -17.86 -1.92 4.52
C ALA A 88 -16.80 -1.64 5.58
N ASP A 89 -16.85 -0.41 6.10
CA ASP A 89 -15.93 0.04 7.15
C ASP A 89 -16.46 -0.41 8.52
N HIS A 90 -15.73 -1.29 9.19
CA HIS A 90 -15.95 -1.63 10.58
C HIS A 90 -14.94 -0.89 11.45
N HIS A 91 -15.32 -0.61 12.70
CA HIS A 91 -14.40 -0.04 13.67
C HIS A 91 -13.11 -0.88 13.78
N ILE A 92 -11.98 -0.24 13.62
CA ILE A 92 -10.65 -0.85 13.75
C ILE A 92 -10.08 -0.42 15.12
N PRO A 93 -9.87 -1.37 16.04
CA PRO A 93 -9.26 -1.06 17.34
C PRO A 93 -7.86 -0.48 17.18
N ARG A 94 -7.54 0.56 17.95
CA ARG A 94 -6.19 1.17 17.98
C ARG A 94 -5.14 0.16 18.41
N SER A 95 -3.99 0.18 17.75
CA SER A 95 -2.83 -0.65 18.09
C SER A 95 -2.18 -0.25 19.41
N GLN A 96 -1.65 -1.22 20.13
CA GLN A 96 -0.85 -1.01 21.33
C GLN A 96 0.65 -0.95 20.98
N VAL A 97 1.04 0.06 20.21
CA VAL A 97 2.40 0.17 19.61
C VAL A 97 3.53 0.09 20.63
N ARG A 98 3.32 0.57 21.88
CA ARG A 98 4.32 0.53 22.97
C ARG A 98 4.66 -0.90 23.43
N LYS A 99 3.85 -1.89 23.09
CA LYS A 99 4.09 -3.31 23.39
C LYS A 99 4.85 -4.04 22.30
N ILE A 100 5.12 -3.40 21.16
CA ILE A 100 5.79 -4.00 20.02
C ILE A 100 7.32 -3.96 20.28
N PRO A 101 8.03 -5.10 20.23
CA PRO A 101 9.48 -5.13 20.44
C PRO A 101 10.22 -4.69 19.18
N LEU A 102 10.19 -3.39 18.86
CA LEU A 102 10.74 -2.81 17.63
C LEU A 102 12.21 -3.16 17.40
N SER A 103 13.03 -3.24 18.46
CA SER A 103 14.46 -3.54 18.38
C SER A 103 14.81 -4.93 17.80
N LYS A 104 13.85 -5.84 17.71
CA LYS A 104 14.02 -7.16 17.09
C LYS A 104 14.12 -7.10 15.57
N TYR A 105 13.72 -6.00 14.96
CA TYR A 105 13.60 -5.85 13.51
C TYR A 105 14.72 -4.99 12.95
N SER A 106 15.06 -5.19 11.68
CA SER A 106 16.05 -4.36 10.97
C SER A 106 15.42 -3.19 10.25
N VAL A 107 14.13 -3.34 9.91
CA VAL A 107 13.31 -2.32 9.25
C VAL A 107 11.88 -2.46 9.76
N VAL A 108 11.23 -1.33 10.00
CA VAL A 108 9.80 -1.23 10.27
C VAL A 108 9.13 -0.54 9.08
N ALA A 109 8.13 -1.18 8.50
CA ALA A 109 7.31 -0.67 7.42
C ALA A 109 5.92 -0.33 7.97
N ILE A 110 5.57 0.95 8.05
CA ILE A 110 4.24 1.41 8.46
C ILE A 110 3.38 1.58 7.20
N SER A 111 2.27 0.84 7.12
CA SER A 111 1.25 0.96 6.07
C SER A 111 -0.05 1.45 6.68
N ASP A 112 -0.20 2.77 6.78
CA ASP A 112 -1.30 3.45 7.45
C ASP A 112 -2.34 3.96 6.44
N TYR A 113 -3.52 3.38 6.47
CA TYR A 113 -4.66 3.78 5.64
C TYR A 113 -5.60 4.79 6.32
N ASN A 114 -5.17 5.30 7.50
CA ASN A 114 -5.91 6.28 8.28
C ASN A 114 -7.33 5.82 8.68
N LYS A 115 -7.46 4.53 9.03
CA LYS A 115 -8.72 3.91 9.48
C LYS A 115 -8.78 3.74 11.01
N GLY A 116 -7.87 4.39 11.75
CA GLY A 116 -7.89 4.44 13.21
C GLY A 116 -6.98 3.43 13.93
N PHE A 117 -6.26 2.57 13.21
CA PHE A 117 -5.31 1.62 13.81
C PHE A 117 -4.11 2.31 14.43
N LEU A 118 -3.58 3.34 13.77
CA LEU A 118 -2.49 4.18 14.25
C LEU A 118 -2.91 5.65 14.32
N THR A 119 -2.60 6.31 15.42
CA THR A 119 -2.65 7.77 15.51
C THR A 119 -1.33 8.38 15.03
N GLU A 120 -1.29 9.69 14.84
CA GLU A 120 -0.04 10.42 14.54
C GLU A 120 0.99 10.25 15.66
N GLU A 121 0.53 10.20 16.92
CA GLU A 121 1.39 9.97 18.08
C GLU A 121 1.98 8.56 18.09
N ASP A 122 1.21 7.54 17.64
CA ASP A 122 1.71 6.18 17.48
C ASP A 122 2.81 6.10 16.42
N ILE A 123 2.60 6.76 15.27
CA ILE A 123 3.59 6.82 14.19
C ILE A 123 4.84 7.56 14.67
N ARG A 124 4.70 8.69 15.34
CA ARG A 124 5.81 9.44 15.94
C ARG A 124 6.59 8.56 16.91
N TYR A 125 5.91 7.88 17.83
CA TYR A 125 6.54 6.98 18.77
C TYR A 125 7.37 5.89 18.08
N ILE A 126 6.83 5.23 17.05
CA ILE A 126 7.56 4.20 16.30
C ILE A 126 8.81 4.80 15.64
N CYS A 127 8.68 5.98 15.02
CA CYS A 127 9.78 6.66 14.34
C CYS A 127 10.88 7.14 15.30
N GLU A 128 10.54 7.47 16.55
CA GLU A 128 11.49 7.88 17.58
C GLU A 128 12.20 6.68 18.24
N HIS A 129 11.61 5.48 18.18
CA HIS A 129 12.12 4.27 18.85
C HIS A 129 12.69 3.24 17.88
N HIS A 130 12.83 3.59 16.60
CA HIS A 130 13.46 2.72 15.60
C HIS A 130 14.10 3.52 14.45
N ASP A 131 15.40 3.31 14.19
CA ASP A 131 16.20 4.12 13.25
C ASP A 131 15.83 3.92 11.76
N CYS A 132 15.16 2.84 11.42
CA CYS A 132 14.89 2.49 10.03
C CYS A 132 13.38 2.24 9.83
N VAL A 133 12.60 3.33 9.86
CA VAL A 133 11.15 3.31 9.64
C VAL A 133 10.83 3.84 8.25
N PHE A 134 10.12 3.03 7.47
CA PHE A 134 9.47 3.42 6.22
C PHE A 134 8.00 3.67 6.49
N LEU A 135 7.47 4.77 5.98
CA LEU A 135 6.09 5.19 6.19
C LEU A 135 5.35 5.31 4.85
N ASP A 136 4.23 4.61 4.71
CA ASP A 136 3.18 4.90 3.72
C ASP A 136 1.92 5.27 4.50
N THR A 137 1.42 6.50 4.36
CA THR A 137 0.27 6.98 5.14
C THR A 137 -0.72 7.75 4.28
N LYS A 138 -2.00 7.62 4.61
CA LYS A 138 -3.10 8.42 4.04
C LYS A 138 -3.41 9.68 4.88
N LYS A 139 -2.70 9.87 5.99
CA LYS A 139 -2.78 11.12 6.76
C LYS A 139 -2.12 12.28 6.01
N ILE A 140 -2.54 13.49 6.30
CA ILE A 140 -1.80 14.68 5.87
C ILE A 140 -0.47 14.68 6.61
N LEU A 141 0.63 14.78 5.87
CA LEU A 141 1.97 14.75 6.48
C LEU A 141 2.18 15.97 7.39
N GLY A 142 2.98 15.78 8.42
CA GLY A 142 3.36 16.80 9.38
C GLY A 142 4.50 16.31 10.27
N ASN A 143 4.74 17.03 11.35
CA ASN A 143 5.86 16.78 12.26
C ASN A 143 5.89 15.35 12.88
N PHE A 144 4.75 14.66 12.92
CA PHE A 144 4.70 13.27 13.41
C PHE A 144 5.56 12.31 12.57
N ALA A 145 5.80 12.63 11.30
CA ALA A 145 6.57 11.83 10.35
C ALA A 145 8.06 12.23 10.27
N ALA A 146 8.48 13.29 10.98
CA ALA A 146 9.81 13.89 10.83
C ALA A 146 10.99 12.92 11.12
N LYS A 147 10.79 11.93 11.99
CA LYS A 147 11.82 10.92 12.32
C LYS A 147 11.76 9.67 11.44
N ALA A 148 10.80 9.57 10.51
CA ALA A 148 10.81 8.49 9.54
C ALA A 148 12.09 8.52 8.69
N LYS A 149 12.61 7.34 8.32
CA LYS A 149 13.78 7.21 7.45
C LYS A 149 13.45 7.62 6.02
N TYR A 150 12.33 7.11 5.50
CA TYR A 150 11.74 7.48 4.21
C TYR A 150 10.22 7.39 4.29
N ILE A 151 9.57 8.23 3.49
CA ILE A 151 8.11 8.32 3.40
C ILE A 151 7.73 8.11 1.94
N LYS A 152 6.85 7.16 1.68
CA LYS A 152 6.28 6.96 0.35
C LYS A 152 4.84 7.44 0.37
N ILE A 153 4.50 8.32 -0.55
CA ILE A 153 3.14 8.80 -0.79
C ILE A 153 2.88 8.86 -2.30
N ASN A 154 1.61 8.86 -2.69
CA ASN A 154 1.25 9.11 -4.08
C ASN A 154 1.09 10.61 -4.37
N ASN A 155 0.89 10.97 -5.65
CA ASN A 155 0.77 12.37 -6.05
C ASN A 155 -0.44 13.08 -5.41
N PHE A 156 -1.56 12.39 -5.20
CA PHE A 156 -2.73 12.96 -4.54
C PHE A 156 -2.46 13.25 -3.05
N GLU A 157 -1.81 12.34 -2.36
CA GLU A 157 -1.42 12.50 -0.96
C GLU A 157 -0.37 13.61 -0.79
N TYR A 158 0.55 13.73 -1.76
CA TYR A 158 1.53 14.82 -1.81
C TYR A 158 0.86 16.18 -1.95
N GLU A 159 -0.06 16.35 -2.92
CA GLU A 159 -0.77 17.62 -3.13
C GLU A 159 -1.56 18.07 -1.89
N ARG A 160 -2.12 17.11 -1.13
CA ARG A 160 -2.83 17.40 0.11
C ARG A 160 -1.92 17.78 1.28
N SER A 161 -0.66 17.36 1.22
CA SER A 161 0.30 17.55 2.32
C SER A 161 1.32 18.64 2.07
N LYS A 162 1.48 19.13 0.85
CA LYS A 162 2.59 19.99 0.43
C LYS A 162 2.79 21.26 1.27
N ASP A 163 1.70 21.85 1.77
CA ASP A 163 1.74 23.06 2.58
C ASP A 163 2.23 22.81 4.03
N TYR A 164 2.31 21.54 4.44
CA TYR A 164 2.77 21.07 5.75
C TYR A 164 4.15 20.41 5.71
N ILE A 165 4.76 20.32 4.51
CA ILE A 165 6.05 19.68 4.29
C ILE A 165 7.15 20.75 4.29
N ASP A 166 8.02 20.69 5.29
CA ASP A 166 9.23 21.52 5.34
C ASP A 166 10.36 20.93 4.46
N GLN A 167 11.48 21.66 4.38
CA GLN A 167 12.63 21.25 3.55
C GLN A 167 13.28 19.95 4.04
N GLU A 168 13.31 19.70 5.35
CA GLU A 168 13.90 18.47 5.90
C GLU A 168 13.04 17.26 5.58
N LEU A 169 11.73 17.37 5.78
CA LEU A 169 10.77 16.32 5.48
C LEU A 169 10.77 15.98 3.99
N MET A 170 10.85 17.00 3.10
CA MET A 170 10.92 16.82 1.65
C MET A 170 12.09 15.93 1.22
N GLN A 171 13.23 15.95 1.91
CA GLN A 171 14.38 15.12 1.60
C GLN A 171 14.14 13.61 1.85
N LYS A 172 13.06 13.26 2.53
CA LYS A 172 12.69 11.89 2.92
C LYS A 172 11.54 11.34 2.08
N ILE A 173 10.83 12.20 1.33
CA ILE A 173 9.59 11.84 0.62
C ILE A 173 9.88 11.30 -0.77
N ILE A 174 9.30 10.12 -1.05
CA ILE A 174 9.24 9.49 -2.36
C ILE A 174 7.80 9.61 -2.86
N VAL A 175 7.59 10.38 -3.92
CA VAL A 175 6.25 10.60 -4.50
C VAL A 175 6.07 9.67 -5.68
N THR A 176 5.16 8.69 -5.57
CA THR A 176 4.80 7.83 -6.71
C THR A 176 3.83 8.55 -7.64
N LYS A 177 4.12 8.50 -8.95
CA LYS A 177 3.39 9.20 -10.02
C LYS A 177 2.79 8.23 -11.05
N GLY A 178 2.33 7.06 -10.58
CA GLY A 178 1.73 6.02 -11.40
C GLY A 178 2.64 5.61 -12.55
N GLY A 179 2.14 5.60 -13.78
CA GLY A 179 2.90 5.23 -14.98
C GLY A 179 4.11 6.11 -15.31
N ASN A 180 4.30 7.22 -14.60
CA ASN A 180 5.50 8.07 -14.71
C ASN A 180 6.63 7.66 -13.76
N GLY A 181 6.38 6.71 -12.85
CA GLY A 181 7.37 6.24 -11.88
C GLY A 181 7.34 6.99 -10.57
N ALA A 182 8.50 7.36 -10.02
CA ALA A 182 8.63 8.01 -8.72
C ALA A 182 9.54 9.24 -8.77
N LEU A 183 9.21 10.27 -7.98
CA LEU A 183 10.02 11.46 -7.76
C LEU A 183 10.67 11.37 -6.39
N PHE A 184 11.97 11.59 -6.31
CA PHE A 184 12.71 11.66 -5.06
C PHE A 184 13.83 12.68 -5.14
N ARG A 185 13.88 13.65 -4.23
CA ARG A 185 14.89 14.74 -4.17
C ARG A 185 15.07 15.46 -5.51
N GLY A 186 13.97 15.77 -6.19
CA GLY A 186 13.99 16.43 -7.50
C GLY A 186 14.35 15.52 -8.70
N ALA A 187 14.82 14.30 -8.47
CA ALA A 187 15.14 13.36 -9.53
C ALA A 187 13.95 12.44 -9.84
N MET A 188 13.62 12.30 -11.13
CA MET A 188 12.63 11.33 -11.60
C MET A 188 13.27 9.95 -11.80
N TYR A 189 12.58 8.94 -11.29
CA TYR A 189 12.86 7.52 -11.49
C TYR A 189 11.78 6.94 -12.39
N PRO A 190 11.95 6.98 -13.72
CA PRO A 190 10.91 6.59 -14.65
C PRO A 190 10.68 5.09 -14.66
N VAL A 191 9.49 4.69 -15.12
CA VAL A 191 9.16 3.30 -15.46
C VAL A 191 9.04 3.15 -16.97
N ARG A 192 9.29 1.93 -17.48
CA ARG A 192 8.92 1.60 -18.85
C ARG A 192 7.39 1.57 -18.97
N ARG A 193 6.87 1.95 -20.11
CA ARG A 193 5.43 1.81 -20.42
C ARG A 193 5.10 0.33 -20.57
N PHE A 194 4.08 -0.12 -19.85
CA PHE A 194 3.52 -1.46 -19.93
C PHE A 194 2.02 -1.36 -20.18
N GLU A 195 1.44 -2.45 -20.67
CA GLU A 195 0.00 -2.58 -20.70
C GLU A 195 -0.51 -2.77 -19.27
N VAL A 196 -1.34 -1.84 -18.81
CA VAL A 196 -1.90 -1.86 -17.46
C VAL A 196 -3.24 -2.59 -17.51
N LYS A 197 -3.33 -3.72 -16.80
CA LYS A 197 -4.57 -4.49 -16.63
C LYS A 197 -5.33 -4.12 -15.37
N ASP A 198 -4.61 -3.90 -14.27
CA ASP A 198 -5.19 -3.50 -12.99
C ASP A 198 -4.15 -2.75 -12.14
N THR A 199 -4.54 -1.63 -11.55
CA THR A 199 -3.65 -0.84 -10.67
C THR A 199 -3.82 -1.15 -9.18
N SER A 200 -4.71 -2.08 -8.84
CA SER A 200 -5.00 -2.44 -7.45
C SER A 200 -3.77 -3.07 -6.77
N GLY A 201 -3.34 -2.49 -5.66
CA GLY A 201 -2.18 -2.98 -4.90
C GLY A 201 -0.81 -2.54 -5.43
N ALA A 202 -0.73 -1.80 -6.56
CA ALA A 202 0.56 -1.34 -7.10
C ALA A 202 1.37 -0.48 -6.10
N GLY A 203 0.69 0.35 -5.31
CA GLY A 203 1.29 1.16 -4.26
C GLY A 203 1.89 0.31 -3.14
N ASP A 204 1.19 -0.77 -2.75
CA ASP A 204 1.64 -1.71 -1.72
C ASP A 204 2.83 -2.53 -2.22
N SER A 205 2.79 -2.98 -3.49
CA SER A 205 3.91 -3.69 -4.14
C SER A 205 5.15 -2.81 -4.25
N PHE A 206 4.98 -1.55 -4.66
CA PHE A 206 6.06 -0.58 -4.66
C PHE A 206 6.67 -0.43 -3.27
N PHE A 207 5.83 -0.22 -2.25
CA PHE A 207 6.27 -0.01 -0.88
C PHE A 207 7.00 -1.24 -0.32
N ALA A 208 6.47 -2.43 -0.53
CA ALA A 208 7.09 -3.68 -0.13
C ALA A 208 8.47 -3.88 -0.76
N ALA A 209 8.57 -3.72 -2.09
CA ALA A 209 9.82 -3.85 -2.84
C ALA A 209 10.87 -2.80 -2.42
N LEU A 210 10.44 -1.55 -2.17
CA LEU A 210 11.29 -0.47 -1.67
C LEU A 210 11.93 -0.85 -0.33
N VAL A 211 11.12 -1.33 0.61
CA VAL A 211 11.56 -1.73 1.95
C VAL A 211 12.55 -2.89 1.89
N VAL A 212 12.22 -3.95 1.13
CA VAL A 212 13.07 -5.14 1.00
C VAL A 212 14.42 -4.77 0.38
N LYS A 213 14.41 -4.05 -0.73
CA LYS A 213 15.65 -3.69 -1.44
C LYS A 213 16.52 -2.76 -0.62
N TYR A 214 15.92 -1.85 0.15
CA TYR A 214 16.68 -1.01 1.07
C TYR A 214 17.25 -1.82 2.25
N ALA A 215 16.50 -2.77 2.79
CA ALA A 215 17.02 -3.65 3.85
C ALA A 215 18.27 -4.39 3.41
N GLU A 216 18.34 -4.78 2.13
CA GLU A 216 19.47 -5.48 1.52
C GLU A 216 20.66 -4.55 1.22
N THR A 217 20.40 -3.44 0.52
CA THR A 217 21.48 -2.64 -0.10
C THR A 217 21.83 -1.35 0.63
N LYS A 218 20.97 -0.84 1.50
CA LYS A 218 21.02 0.49 2.13
C LYS A 218 21.09 1.65 1.12
N ASP A 219 20.78 1.41 -0.14
CA ASP A 219 20.80 2.36 -1.25
C ASP A 219 19.37 2.68 -1.69
N ILE A 220 18.91 3.90 -1.39
CA ILE A 220 17.54 4.32 -1.70
C ILE A 220 17.29 4.44 -3.21
N ALA A 221 18.27 4.86 -3.99
CA ALA A 221 18.14 5.02 -5.42
C ALA A 221 17.96 3.66 -6.12
N LYS A 222 18.75 2.64 -5.72
CA LYS A 222 18.55 1.26 -6.17
C LYS A 222 17.22 0.71 -5.73
N SER A 223 16.78 1.06 -4.53
CA SER A 223 15.50 0.58 -3.96
C SER A 223 14.31 1.15 -4.71
N ILE A 224 14.34 2.43 -5.09
CA ILE A 224 13.27 3.06 -5.89
C ILE A 224 13.19 2.42 -7.29
N LYS A 225 14.34 2.19 -7.94
CA LYS A 225 14.39 1.54 -9.27
C LYS A 225 13.80 0.13 -9.21
N PHE A 226 14.16 -0.64 -8.19
CA PHE A 226 13.63 -2.00 -7.98
C PHE A 226 12.12 -1.97 -7.67
N ALA A 227 11.67 -1.04 -6.82
CA ALA A 227 10.27 -0.87 -6.48
C ALA A 227 9.42 -0.50 -7.71
N ASN A 228 9.91 0.38 -8.58
CA ASN A 228 9.27 0.71 -9.84
C ASN A 228 9.11 -0.52 -10.73
N LEU A 229 10.15 -1.36 -10.86
CA LEU A 229 10.09 -2.59 -11.66
C LEU A 229 9.04 -3.57 -11.11
N CYS A 230 9.05 -3.83 -9.80
CA CYS A 230 8.11 -4.72 -9.15
C CYS A 230 6.65 -4.24 -9.31
N ALA A 231 6.39 -2.95 -9.03
CA ALA A 231 5.05 -2.38 -9.19
C ALA A 231 4.58 -2.41 -10.66
N SER A 232 5.49 -2.22 -11.63
CA SER A 232 5.16 -2.31 -13.04
C SER A 232 4.80 -3.74 -13.48
N ASN A 233 5.40 -4.74 -12.87
CA ASN A 233 5.05 -6.14 -13.15
C ASN A 233 3.68 -6.49 -12.55
N THR A 234 3.38 -6.04 -11.33
CA THR A 234 2.09 -6.36 -10.68
C THR A 234 0.89 -5.78 -11.42
N VAL A 235 0.98 -4.59 -12.02
CA VAL A 235 -0.14 -3.97 -12.77
C VAL A 235 -0.47 -4.67 -14.10
N GLN A 236 0.34 -5.62 -14.56
CA GLN A 236 0.08 -6.43 -15.75
C GLN A 236 -0.82 -7.64 -15.48
N HIS A 237 -1.17 -7.88 -14.21
CA HIS A 237 -2.06 -8.96 -13.78
C HIS A 237 -3.42 -8.39 -13.35
N ARG A 238 -4.48 -9.20 -13.44
CA ARG A 238 -5.81 -8.83 -12.96
C ARG A 238 -5.90 -9.04 -11.45
N GLY A 239 -6.55 -8.11 -10.77
CA GLY A 239 -6.73 -8.13 -9.32
C GLY A 239 -5.44 -7.81 -8.55
N VAL A 240 -5.44 -8.07 -7.24
CA VAL A 240 -4.27 -7.86 -6.39
C VAL A 240 -3.30 -9.04 -6.56
N SER A 241 -2.23 -8.83 -7.31
CA SER A 241 -1.13 -9.80 -7.47
C SER A 241 -0.01 -9.55 -6.46
N VAL A 242 0.79 -10.57 -6.17
CA VAL A 242 2.04 -10.44 -5.42
C VAL A 242 3.21 -10.26 -6.39
N ILE A 243 4.30 -9.69 -5.88
CA ILE A 243 5.54 -9.53 -6.65
C ILE A 243 6.06 -10.91 -7.02
N GLU A 244 6.20 -11.17 -8.31
CA GLU A 244 7.01 -12.27 -8.83
C GLU A 244 8.46 -11.80 -8.87
N GLN A 245 9.39 -12.64 -8.40
CA GLN A 245 10.82 -12.28 -8.44
C GLN A 245 11.22 -12.09 -9.90
N PRO A 246 11.79 -10.93 -10.26
CA PRO A 246 12.27 -10.68 -11.61
C PRO A 246 13.51 -11.51 -11.95
#